data_821d0fea8635b5480791ec83ce8b9033
#
_entry.id   821d0fea8635b5480791ec83ce8b9033
#
_cell.length_a   1.000
_cell.length_b   1.000
_cell.length_c   1.000
_cell.angle_alpha   90.00
_cell.angle_beta   90.00
_cell.angle_gamma   90.00
#
_symmetry.space_group_name_H-M   'P 1'
#
loop_
_entity.id
_entity.type
_entity.pdbx_description
1 polymer ?
#
loop_
_entity_poly.entity_id
_entity_poly.type
_entity_poly.pdbx_seq_one_letter_code
_entity_poly.pdbx_strand_id
1 'polypeptide(L)'
;MTRAHRALVALVFGAACAAPGTARQTPTPAGTGVGVRLYVPNQNDASVTILDAESGTVLSTVDLRTSGFTANAKPHAVVAEPDGSAWYVSLIGDNFVAKFDSANRFLGRVPMETPGMLALDPKHDRLYASRSMTAVSPPASIGVIRRSDMHLVEELDVLFPRPHAIAVDTVSGRVYVAGLGDNRIAVVDTAGRVEPTQVPGPLHAYVTFGLSPDGTRLAATTQLTSSLVGFDVRSGKPVVAGVVQVLPFGYQVTWTPDGRSIWFGNQRSGAATVVDAATWTVRGVVRDSAFAEPHGVAVSRDGRTVYISSHGLQTGPSTPTPADTMHGGMHAGEGAARGGGTLALIDADTRAVRKVVRVGRFAVAIDLGGAR
;
A
#
# COMPACT_ATOMS: atom_id res chain seq x y z
N MET A 1 -26.71 -99.94 15.11
CA MET A 1 -26.51 -99.43 16.48
C MET A 1 -25.11 -98.92 16.63
N THR A 2 -24.89 -97.65 16.46
CA THR A 2 -23.59 -97.08 16.76
C THR A 2 -23.80 -95.59 17.09
N ARG A 3 -23.47 -95.20 18.32
CA ARG A 3 -23.57 -93.88 18.89
C ARG A 3 -22.46 -92.97 18.33
N ALA A 4 -22.83 -91.82 17.77
CA ALA A 4 -21.90 -90.77 17.39
C ALA A 4 -21.58 -89.87 18.61
N HIS A 5 -20.28 -89.71 18.92
CA HIS A 5 -19.81 -88.76 19.93
C HIS A 5 -19.59 -87.42 19.24
N ARG A 6 -20.27 -86.34 19.74
CA ARG A 6 -20.00 -84.95 19.36
C ARG A 6 -18.88 -84.39 20.28
N ALA A 7 -17.81 -83.97 19.67
CA ALA A 7 -16.79 -83.20 20.37
C ALA A 7 -17.10 -81.72 20.29
N LEU A 8 -17.12 -81.08 21.46
CA LEU A 8 -17.37 -79.65 21.60
C LEU A 8 -15.99 -78.92 21.55
N VAL A 9 -15.79 -78.11 20.51
CA VAL A 9 -14.60 -77.25 20.42
C VAL A 9 -14.95 -75.89 20.98
N ALA A 10 -14.32 -75.52 22.08
CA ALA A 10 -14.44 -74.20 22.72
C ALA A 10 -13.50 -73.24 21.98
N LEU A 11 -14.02 -72.24 21.30
CA LEU A 11 -13.25 -71.09 20.78
C LEU A 11 -13.03 -70.07 21.91
N VAL A 12 -11.76 -69.86 22.29
CA VAL A 12 -11.36 -68.79 23.17
C VAL A 12 -11.09 -67.56 22.29
N PHE A 13 -11.92 -66.50 22.41
CA PHE A 13 -11.67 -65.21 21.84
C PHE A 13 -10.69 -64.41 22.69
N GLY A 14 -9.46 -64.29 22.23
CA GLY A 14 -8.49 -63.37 22.81
C GLY A 14 -8.76 -61.94 22.29
N ALA A 15 -9.16 -61.04 23.20
CA ALA A 15 -9.28 -59.63 22.90
C ALA A 15 -7.88 -59.00 22.87
N ALA A 16 -7.37 -58.67 21.68
CA ALA A 16 -6.14 -57.87 21.56
C ALA A 16 -6.51 -56.38 21.67
N CYS A 17 -6.08 -55.75 22.77
CA CYS A 17 -6.09 -54.29 22.91
C CYS A 17 -5.10 -53.69 21.89
N ALA A 18 -5.59 -53.09 20.82
CA ALA A 18 -4.81 -52.26 19.93
C ALA A 18 -4.57 -50.88 20.59
N ALA A 19 -3.31 -50.56 20.82
CA ALA A 19 -2.90 -49.20 21.24
C ALA A 19 -3.22 -48.19 20.11
N PRO A 20 -3.62 -46.93 20.43
CA PRO A 20 -3.88 -45.93 19.40
C PRO A 20 -2.58 -45.60 18.67
N GLY A 21 -2.52 -45.94 17.40
CA GLY A 21 -1.43 -45.59 16.51
C GLY A 21 -1.34 -44.06 16.40
N THR A 22 -0.21 -43.50 16.77
CA THR A 22 0.14 -42.13 16.45
C THR A 22 0.14 -41.95 14.93
N ALA A 23 -0.86 -41.25 14.45
CA ALA A 23 -0.90 -40.84 13.03
C ALA A 23 0.36 -40.04 12.73
N ARG A 24 1.24 -40.61 11.93
CA ARG A 24 2.41 -39.97 11.41
C ARG A 24 1.90 -38.85 10.50
N GLN A 25 1.93 -37.59 10.96
CA GLN A 25 1.71 -36.44 10.11
C GLN A 25 2.78 -36.47 9.01
N THR A 26 2.36 -36.76 7.81
CA THR A 26 3.19 -36.53 6.62
C THR A 26 3.47 -35.01 6.56
N PRO A 27 4.73 -34.57 6.51
CA PRO A 27 5.02 -33.17 6.34
C PRO A 27 4.42 -32.75 4.98
N THR A 28 3.49 -31.81 5.02
CA THR A 28 3.03 -31.10 3.80
C THR A 28 4.29 -30.52 3.16
N PRO A 29 4.55 -30.78 1.87
CA PRO A 29 5.70 -30.18 1.22
C PRO A 29 5.57 -28.67 1.36
N ALA A 30 6.59 -28.04 1.94
CA ALA A 30 6.68 -26.58 1.98
C ALA A 30 6.59 -26.09 0.54
N GLY A 31 5.49 -25.41 0.23
CA GLY A 31 5.30 -24.79 -1.07
C GLY A 31 6.47 -23.83 -1.31
N THR A 32 7.20 -24.03 -2.39
CA THR A 32 8.32 -23.18 -2.83
C THR A 32 7.85 -21.80 -3.34
N GLY A 33 6.60 -21.41 -3.10
CA GLY A 33 6.07 -20.09 -3.36
C GLY A 33 6.49 -19.12 -2.26
N VAL A 34 7.12 -18.03 -2.63
CA VAL A 34 7.34 -16.89 -1.71
C VAL A 34 5.97 -16.41 -1.26
N GLY A 35 5.63 -16.54 0.04
CA GLY A 35 4.37 -16.05 0.59
C GLY A 35 4.18 -14.56 0.32
N VAL A 36 2.95 -14.08 0.41
CA VAL A 36 2.64 -12.66 0.19
C VAL A 36 3.35 -11.83 1.25
N ARG A 37 4.09 -10.82 0.81
CA ARG A 37 4.85 -9.92 1.66
C ARG A 37 4.23 -8.53 1.69
N LEU A 38 4.32 -7.90 2.85
CA LEU A 38 4.07 -6.47 3.05
C LEU A 38 5.39 -5.72 3.09
N TYR A 39 5.44 -4.59 2.43
CA TYR A 39 6.58 -3.68 2.41
C TYR A 39 6.16 -2.36 3.05
N VAL A 40 6.87 -1.93 4.08
CA VAL A 40 6.56 -0.72 4.85
C VAL A 40 7.81 0.16 4.94
N PRO A 41 7.89 1.25 4.17
CA PRO A 41 8.97 2.23 4.29
C PRO A 41 8.93 2.94 5.63
N ASN A 42 10.09 3.07 6.28
CA ASN A 42 10.30 3.77 7.54
C ASN A 42 11.14 5.02 7.26
N GLN A 43 10.46 6.14 7.03
CA GLN A 43 11.05 7.33 6.45
C GLN A 43 12.19 7.92 7.30
N ASN A 44 12.05 7.87 8.65
CA ASN A 44 13.04 8.43 9.57
C ASN A 44 14.13 7.44 9.99
N ASP A 45 14.11 6.20 9.46
CA ASP A 45 15.13 5.18 9.72
C ASP A 45 15.93 4.80 8.47
N ALA A 46 15.64 5.43 7.32
CA ALA A 46 16.22 5.05 6.03
C ALA A 46 16.15 3.52 5.80
N SER A 47 14.98 2.93 6.08
CA SER A 47 14.80 1.48 6.01
C SER A 47 13.43 1.09 5.48
N VAL A 48 13.28 -0.18 5.08
CA VAL A 48 11.99 -0.78 4.72
C VAL A 48 11.79 -2.04 5.55
N THR A 49 10.70 -2.11 6.33
CA THR A 49 10.31 -3.32 7.05
C THR A 49 9.50 -4.22 6.11
N ILE A 50 9.88 -5.50 6.05
CA ILE A 50 9.22 -6.51 5.25
C ILE A 50 8.59 -7.53 6.20
N LEU A 51 7.30 -7.79 6.00
CA LEU A 51 6.52 -8.70 6.84
C LEU A 51 5.87 -9.79 5.99
N ASP A 52 5.61 -10.91 6.60
CA ASP A 52 4.66 -11.88 6.10
C ASP A 52 3.23 -11.31 6.23
N ALA A 53 2.50 -11.25 5.13
CA ALA A 53 1.20 -10.60 5.11
C ALA A 53 0.12 -11.35 5.92
N GLU A 54 0.19 -12.67 5.97
CA GLU A 54 -0.81 -13.49 6.66
C GLU A 54 -0.64 -13.42 8.18
N SER A 55 0.57 -13.66 8.66
CA SER A 55 0.87 -13.70 10.10
C SER A 55 1.21 -12.32 10.69
N GLY A 56 1.57 -11.34 9.85
CA GLY A 56 2.13 -10.07 10.30
C GLY A 56 3.47 -10.23 11.02
N THR A 57 4.23 -11.29 10.71
CA THR A 57 5.56 -11.50 11.29
C THR A 57 6.58 -10.70 10.51
N VAL A 58 7.44 -9.94 11.21
CA VAL A 58 8.56 -9.24 10.57
C VAL A 58 9.56 -10.27 10.06
N LEU A 59 9.76 -10.31 8.75
CA LEU A 59 10.72 -11.19 8.08
C LEU A 59 12.11 -10.56 8.04
N SER A 60 12.16 -9.25 7.75
CA SER A 60 13.41 -8.49 7.70
C SER A 60 13.16 -6.99 7.79
N THR A 61 14.21 -6.24 8.10
CA THR A 61 14.26 -4.78 7.91
C THR A 61 15.49 -4.47 7.06
N VAL A 62 15.24 -3.94 5.87
CA VAL A 62 16.30 -3.56 4.92
C VAL A 62 16.80 -2.17 5.29
N ASP A 63 18.05 -2.09 5.73
CA ASP A 63 18.73 -0.82 5.94
C ASP A 63 19.27 -0.32 4.60
N LEU A 64 18.71 0.77 4.08
CA LEU A 64 19.05 1.33 2.78
C LEU A 64 20.49 1.85 2.73
N ARG A 65 21.08 2.21 3.89
CA ARG A 65 22.47 2.66 4.00
C ARG A 65 23.46 1.59 3.54
N THR A 66 23.12 0.31 3.72
CA THR A 66 23.93 -0.82 3.24
C THR A 66 24.00 -0.92 1.71
N SER A 67 23.08 -0.24 1.03
CA SER A 67 23.02 -0.13 -0.44
C SER A 67 23.58 1.19 -0.96
N GLY A 68 24.29 1.96 -0.12
CA GLY A 68 24.94 3.21 -0.49
C GLY A 68 24.03 4.43 -0.51
N PHE A 69 22.89 4.38 0.17
CA PHE A 69 22.03 5.54 0.42
C PHE A 69 22.42 6.23 1.74
N THR A 70 21.98 7.49 1.91
CA THR A 70 22.30 8.25 3.12
C THR A 70 21.35 7.91 4.28
N ALA A 71 21.70 8.34 5.49
CA ALA A 71 20.78 8.26 6.63
C ALA A 71 19.53 9.16 6.45
N ASN A 72 19.57 10.09 5.51
CA ASN A 72 18.45 10.98 5.15
C ASN A 72 17.74 10.53 3.87
N ALA A 73 17.86 9.26 3.47
CA ALA A 73 17.23 8.75 2.23
C ALA A 73 15.71 8.97 2.18
N LYS A 74 15.04 8.97 3.33
CA LYS A 74 13.59 9.22 3.47
C LYS A 74 12.75 8.37 2.50
N PRO A 75 12.73 7.04 2.63
CA PRO A 75 11.88 6.19 1.81
C PRO A 75 10.41 6.57 2.01
N HIS A 76 9.67 6.79 0.89
CA HIS A 76 8.32 7.36 0.95
C HIS A 76 7.24 6.44 0.38
N ALA A 77 7.33 6.09 -0.90
CA ALA A 77 6.42 5.15 -1.52
C ALA A 77 7.14 3.84 -1.85
N VAL A 78 6.42 2.75 -1.76
CA VAL A 78 6.88 1.41 -2.16
C VAL A 78 5.86 0.79 -3.08
N VAL A 79 6.32 0.08 -4.10
CA VAL A 79 5.51 -0.82 -4.93
C VAL A 79 6.26 -2.11 -5.18
N ALA A 80 5.55 -3.22 -5.23
CA ALA A 80 6.14 -4.54 -5.40
C ALA A 80 5.56 -5.27 -6.61
N GLU A 81 6.40 -6.08 -7.26
CA GLU A 81 5.94 -6.93 -8.35
C GLU A 81 4.85 -7.89 -7.85
N PRO A 82 3.78 -8.10 -8.63
CA PRO A 82 2.71 -9.01 -8.25
C PRO A 82 3.17 -10.45 -7.99
N ASP A 83 4.26 -10.88 -8.63
CA ASP A 83 4.89 -12.19 -8.44
C ASP A 83 5.91 -12.22 -7.28
N GLY A 84 6.20 -11.07 -6.67
CA GLY A 84 7.17 -10.91 -5.59
C GLY A 84 8.63 -10.97 -6.02
N SER A 85 8.92 -10.93 -7.32
CA SER A 85 10.30 -11.02 -7.85
C SER A 85 11.15 -9.80 -7.49
N ALA A 86 10.53 -8.62 -7.35
CA ALA A 86 11.21 -7.37 -7.02
C ALA A 86 10.28 -6.38 -6.31
N TRP A 87 10.87 -5.34 -5.73
CA TRP A 87 10.17 -4.19 -5.18
C TRP A 87 10.96 -2.91 -5.41
N TYR A 88 10.25 -1.79 -5.41
CA TYR A 88 10.76 -0.47 -5.72
C TYR A 88 10.41 0.51 -4.63
N VAL A 89 11.28 1.47 -4.35
CA VAL A 89 11.06 2.49 -3.32
C VAL A 89 11.55 3.85 -3.80
N SER A 90 10.74 4.89 -3.58
CA SER A 90 11.15 6.28 -3.78
C SER A 90 11.86 6.81 -2.54
N LEU A 91 12.99 7.49 -2.76
CA LEU A 91 13.88 8.03 -1.73
C LEU A 91 13.93 9.56 -1.87
N ILE A 92 13.01 10.24 -1.17
CA ILE A 92 12.85 11.70 -1.31
C ILE A 92 14.11 12.44 -0.92
N GLY A 93 14.78 12.02 0.15
CA GLY A 93 15.94 12.72 0.69
C GLY A 93 17.22 12.52 -0.13
N ASP A 94 17.34 11.41 -0.86
CA ASP A 94 18.48 11.09 -1.69
C ASP A 94 18.25 11.33 -3.19
N ASN A 95 17.00 11.69 -3.58
CA ASN A 95 16.63 11.91 -4.98
C ASN A 95 16.84 10.69 -5.90
N PHE A 96 16.37 9.52 -5.45
CA PHE A 96 16.43 8.28 -6.21
C PHE A 96 15.11 7.50 -6.15
N VAL A 97 14.87 6.72 -7.20
CA VAL A 97 13.99 5.54 -7.13
C VAL A 97 14.89 4.30 -7.19
N ALA A 98 14.78 3.41 -6.21
CA ALA A 98 15.61 2.22 -6.07
C ALA A 98 14.82 0.94 -6.29
N LYS A 99 15.50 -0.12 -6.78
CA LYS A 99 14.97 -1.46 -7.04
C LYS A 99 15.73 -2.49 -6.22
N PHE A 100 15.00 -3.45 -5.66
CA PHE A 100 15.52 -4.59 -4.92
C PHE A 100 14.87 -5.87 -5.42
N ASP A 101 15.56 -7.01 -5.31
CA ASP A 101 14.99 -8.31 -5.63
C ASP A 101 14.22 -8.94 -4.44
N SER A 102 13.67 -10.14 -4.66
CA SER A 102 12.93 -10.90 -3.64
C SER A 102 13.77 -11.31 -2.43
N ALA A 103 15.11 -11.34 -2.57
CA ALA A 103 16.06 -11.56 -1.47
C ALA A 103 16.54 -10.26 -0.82
N ASN A 104 15.94 -9.13 -1.19
CA ASN A 104 16.27 -7.78 -0.73
C ASN A 104 17.66 -7.30 -1.13
N ARG A 105 18.24 -7.86 -2.19
CA ARG A 105 19.51 -7.39 -2.75
C ARG A 105 19.22 -6.19 -3.65
N PHE A 106 20.03 -5.16 -3.51
CA PHE A 106 19.96 -3.95 -4.35
C PHE A 106 20.29 -4.30 -5.80
N LEU A 107 19.41 -3.91 -6.73
CA LEU A 107 19.56 -4.18 -8.17
C LEU A 107 19.92 -2.94 -8.99
N GLY A 108 19.56 -1.75 -8.53
CA GLY A 108 19.82 -0.51 -9.26
C GLY A 108 18.98 0.65 -8.76
N ARG A 109 19.31 1.84 -9.27
CA ARG A 109 18.59 3.07 -8.95
C ARG A 109 18.54 4.03 -10.12
N VAL A 110 17.52 4.88 -10.16
CA VAL A 110 17.35 5.98 -11.10
C VAL A 110 17.44 7.30 -10.33
N PRO A 111 18.31 8.25 -10.72
CA PRO A 111 18.31 9.59 -10.16
C PRO A 111 17.00 10.29 -10.57
N MET A 112 16.33 10.89 -9.61
CA MET A 112 15.10 11.64 -9.82
C MET A 112 14.90 12.62 -8.68
N GLU A 113 14.77 13.89 -8.98
CA GLU A 113 14.56 14.92 -7.97
C GLU A 113 13.21 14.72 -7.28
N THR A 114 13.24 14.63 -5.96
CA THR A 114 12.06 14.54 -5.07
C THR A 114 10.99 13.55 -5.50
N PRO A 115 11.34 12.26 -5.74
CA PRO A 115 10.37 11.26 -6.16
C PRO A 115 9.33 11.04 -5.05
N GLY A 116 8.06 11.10 -5.41
CA GLY A 116 6.94 10.91 -4.49
C GLY A 116 6.31 9.52 -4.60
N MET A 117 5.02 9.48 -4.97
CA MET A 117 4.27 8.24 -5.14
C MET A 117 4.75 7.48 -6.37
N LEU A 118 4.59 6.15 -6.31
CA LEU A 118 4.96 5.23 -7.39
C LEU A 118 3.72 4.52 -7.93
N ALA A 119 3.72 4.21 -9.23
CA ALA A 119 2.73 3.35 -9.86
C ALA A 119 3.42 2.35 -10.80
N LEU A 120 3.15 1.06 -10.61
CA LEU A 120 3.83 -0.02 -11.29
C LEU A 120 2.97 -0.60 -12.42
N ASP A 121 3.53 -0.67 -13.63
CA ASP A 121 2.93 -1.33 -14.79
C ASP A 121 3.85 -2.44 -15.31
N PRO A 122 3.73 -3.65 -14.77
CA PRO A 122 4.54 -4.79 -15.20
C PRO A 122 4.31 -5.19 -16.65
N LYS A 123 3.08 -5.01 -17.15
CA LYS A 123 2.68 -5.40 -18.50
C LYS A 123 3.43 -4.62 -19.58
N HIS A 124 3.65 -3.32 -19.35
CA HIS A 124 4.32 -2.45 -20.31
C HIS A 124 5.77 -2.13 -19.93
N ASP A 125 6.33 -2.84 -18.95
CA ASP A 125 7.69 -2.63 -18.42
C ASP A 125 7.93 -1.19 -17.95
N ARG A 126 6.95 -0.60 -17.21
CA ARG A 126 7.01 0.78 -16.73
C ARG A 126 6.85 0.86 -15.21
N LEU A 127 7.55 1.82 -14.66
CA LEU A 127 7.36 2.33 -13.31
C LEU A 127 7.25 3.86 -13.43
N TYR A 128 6.16 4.40 -12.92
CA TYR A 128 5.92 5.84 -12.91
C TYR A 128 6.18 6.39 -11.52
N ALA A 129 6.80 7.57 -11.44
CA ALA A 129 7.07 8.25 -10.18
C ALA A 129 6.62 9.70 -10.25
N SER A 130 5.78 10.11 -9.30
CA SER A 130 5.37 11.50 -9.15
C SER A 130 6.50 12.33 -8.52
N ARG A 131 6.42 13.69 -8.64
CA ARG A 131 7.47 14.61 -8.17
C ARG A 131 6.81 15.80 -7.46
N SER A 132 6.47 15.64 -6.21
CA SER A 132 5.68 16.65 -5.47
C SER A 132 6.32 17.17 -4.21
N MET A 133 7.46 16.60 -3.81
CA MET A 133 7.97 16.75 -2.45
C MET A 133 8.88 17.97 -2.26
N THR A 134 8.93 18.89 -3.22
CA THR A 134 9.62 20.17 -3.07
C THR A 134 8.63 21.34 -2.95
N ALA A 135 9.01 22.33 -2.17
CA ALA A 135 8.24 23.55 -1.95
C ALA A 135 8.64 24.68 -2.90
N VAL A 136 9.89 24.70 -3.32
CA VAL A 136 10.47 25.75 -4.14
C VAL A 136 10.59 25.24 -5.58
N SER A 137 10.00 25.98 -6.53
CA SER A 137 9.97 25.60 -7.95
C SER A 137 9.55 24.15 -8.17
N PRO A 138 8.33 23.76 -7.72
CA PRO A 138 7.90 22.37 -7.82
C PRO A 138 7.83 21.92 -9.28
N PRO A 139 8.34 20.73 -9.60
CA PRO A 139 8.25 20.19 -10.96
C PRO A 139 6.80 19.98 -11.39
N ALA A 140 6.55 20.09 -12.69
CA ALA A 140 5.26 19.79 -13.32
C ALA A 140 5.29 18.47 -14.09
N SER A 141 6.24 17.60 -13.80
CA SER A 141 6.47 16.34 -14.53
C SER A 141 6.42 15.12 -13.63
N ILE A 142 6.18 13.97 -14.23
CA ILE A 142 6.38 12.64 -13.64
C ILE A 142 7.55 11.95 -14.34
N GLY A 143 8.23 11.05 -13.62
CA GLY A 143 9.25 10.20 -14.24
C GLY A 143 8.64 8.93 -14.80
N VAL A 144 9.05 8.56 -16.01
CA VAL A 144 8.74 7.28 -16.66
C VAL A 144 10.00 6.43 -16.68
N ILE A 145 10.03 5.37 -15.90
CA ILE A 145 11.17 4.49 -15.72
C ILE A 145 10.91 3.15 -16.40
N ARG A 146 11.86 2.64 -17.18
CA ARG A 146 11.85 1.24 -17.62
C ARG A 146 12.30 0.37 -16.45
N ARG A 147 11.36 -0.44 -15.91
CA ARG A 147 11.57 -1.17 -14.67
C ARG A 147 12.57 -2.33 -14.78
N SER A 148 12.74 -2.91 -15.98
CA SER A 148 13.61 -4.06 -16.21
C SER A 148 15.09 -3.71 -15.92
N ASP A 149 15.56 -2.54 -16.36
CA ASP A 149 16.95 -2.10 -16.26
C ASP A 149 17.14 -0.79 -15.46
N MET A 150 16.07 -0.27 -14.85
CA MET A 150 16.08 0.98 -14.07
C MET A 150 16.62 2.17 -14.88
N HIS A 151 16.13 2.33 -16.10
CA HIS A 151 16.46 3.46 -16.95
C HIS A 151 15.35 4.50 -16.96
N LEU A 152 15.68 5.79 -16.71
CA LEU A 152 14.73 6.89 -16.91
C LEU A 152 14.50 7.06 -18.42
N VAL A 153 13.32 6.74 -18.88
CA VAL A 153 12.95 6.84 -20.30
C VAL A 153 12.62 8.28 -20.64
N GLU A 154 11.87 8.94 -19.75
CA GLU A 154 11.33 10.26 -20.00
C GLU A 154 10.91 10.95 -18.69
N GLU A 155 10.98 12.28 -18.66
CA GLU A 155 10.24 13.13 -17.73
C GLU A 155 9.07 13.75 -18.46
N LEU A 156 7.85 13.34 -18.10
CA LEU A 156 6.62 13.70 -18.81
C LEU A 156 5.93 14.87 -18.11
N ASP A 157 5.80 16.01 -18.80
CA ASP A 157 5.08 17.17 -18.28
C ASP A 157 3.58 16.87 -18.19
N VAL A 158 3.02 17.00 -16.98
CA VAL A 158 1.59 16.79 -16.70
C VAL A 158 0.80 18.09 -16.66
N LEU A 159 1.44 19.22 -17.02
CA LEU A 159 0.85 20.54 -17.21
C LEU A 159 0.31 21.21 -15.93
N PHE A 160 0.68 20.74 -14.76
CA PHE A 160 0.42 21.38 -13.47
C PHE A 160 1.52 21.04 -12.46
N PRO A 161 1.79 21.93 -11.50
CA PRO A 161 2.87 21.74 -10.53
C PRO A 161 2.49 20.70 -9.47
N ARG A 162 3.51 20.10 -8.87
CA ARG A 162 3.39 19.18 -7.73
C ARG A 162 2.51 17.95 -7.99
N PRO A 163 2.75 17.20 -9.10
CA PRO A 163 2.06 15.93 -9.30
C PRO A 163 2.35 15.00 -8.10
N HIS A 164 1.30 14.53 -7.43
CA HIS A 164 1.42 13.67 -6.25
C HIS A 164 0.65 12.37 -6.42
N ALA A 165 -0.68 12.44 -6.51
CA ALA A 165 -1.50 11.26 -6.72
C ALA A 165 -1.20 10.66 -8.11
N ILE A 166 -0.92 9.36 -8.14
CA ILE A 166 -0.64 8.62 -9.38
C ILE A 166 -1.22 7.21 -9.28
N ALA A 167 -1.86 6.75 -10.35
CA ALA A 167 -2.32 5.38 -10.50
C ALA A 167 -2.22 4.95 -11.96
N VAL A 168 -1.99 3.67 -12.21
CA VAL A 168 -1.92 3.11 -13.56
C VAL A 168 -2.97 2.00 -13.72
N ASP A 169 -3.71 2.06 -14.81
CA ASP A 169 -4.52 0.94 -15.29
C ASP A 169 -3.62 0.02 -16.14
N THR A 170 -3.19 -1.08 -15.55
CA THR A 170 -2.29 -2.03 -16.22
C THR A 170 -2.94 -2.77 -17.39
N VAL A 171 -4.26 -2.71 -17.55
CA VAL A 171 -4.98 -3.29 -18.69
C VAL A 171 -4.86 -2.38 -19.90
N SER A 172 -5.21 -1.11 -19.75
CA SER A 172 -5.16 -0.11 -20.84
C SER A 172 -3.82 0.60 -20.96
N GLY A 173 -2.97 0.57 -19.94
CA GLY A 173 -1.73 1.33 -19.86
C GLY A 173 -1.93 2.83 -19.58
N ARG A 174 -3.15 3.27 -19.24
CA ARG A 174 -3.41 4.66 -18.87
C ARG A 174 -2.90 4.98 -17.48
N VAL A 175 -2.30 6.17 -17.36
CA VAL A 175 -1.84 6.70 -16.06
C VAL A 175 -2.67 7.91 -15.70
N TYR A 176 -3.18 7.93 -14.48
CA TYR A 176 -3.91 9.06 -13.91
C TYR A 176 -3.01 9.79 -12.93
N VAL A 177 -2.87 11.11 -13.09
CA VAL A 177 -2.00 11.95 -12.26
C VAL A 177 -2.77 13.17 -11.78
N ALA A 178 -2.65 13.53 -10.51
CA ALA A 178 -3.18 14.78 -9.98
C ALA A 178 -2.20 15.46 -9.03
N GLY A 179 -2.32 16.77 -8.92
CA GLY A 179 -1.42 17.60 -8.12
C GLY A 179 -2.00 18.02 -6.77
N LEU A 180 -1.12 18.50 -5.91
CA LEU A 180 -1.49 19.05 -4.59
C LEU A 180 -1.99 20.51 -4.67
N GLY A 181 -1.69 21.21 -5.74
CA GLY A 181 -2.03 22.63 -5.93
C GLY A 181 -2.94 22.90 -7.12
N ASP A 182 -3.55 21.87 -7.69
CA ASP A 182 -4.37 21.99 -8.90
C ASP A 182 -5.58 21.05 -8.83
N ASN A 183 -6.65 21.38 -9.55
CA ASN A 183 -7.87 20.56 -9.62
C ASN A 183 -7.98 19.76 -10.93
N ARG A 184 -6.91 19.70 -11.71
CA ARG A 184 -6.84 18.88 -12.92
C ARG A 184 -6.38 17.46 -12.60
N ILE A 185 -6.89 16.52 -13.38
CA ILE A 185 -6.37 15.16 -13.49
C ILE A 185 -5.81 14.99 -14.89
N ALA A 186 -4.51 14.77 -15.01
CA ALA A 186 -3.89 14.40 -16.28
C ALA A 186 -4.08 12.90 -16.51
N VAL A 187 -4.50 12.57 -17.74
CA VAL A 187 -4.52 11.19 -18.23
C VAL A 187 -3.41 11.05 -19.25
N VAL A 188 -2.50 10.12 -18.98
CA VAL A 188 -1.39 9.80 -19.89
C VAL A 188 -1.72 8.49 -20.59
N ASP A 189 -1.68 8.48 -21.92
CA ASP A 189 -1.86 7.26 -22.70
C ASP A 189 -0.53 6.50 -22.93
N THR A 190 -0.63 5.33 -23.56
CA THR A 190 0.55 4.50 -23.85
C THR A 190 1.54 5.11 -24.85
N ALA A 191 1.12 6.15 -25.58
CA ALA A 191 1.97 6.92 -26.47
C ALA A 191 2.61 8.14 -25.81
N GLY A 192 2.39 8.33 -24.48
CA GLY A 192 2.91 9.47 -23.72
C GLY A 192 2.12 10.77 -23.93
N ARG A 193 0.93 10.75 -24.58
CA ARG A 193 0.11 11.94 -24.72
C ARG A 193 -0.57 12.24 -23.40
N VAL A 194 -0.53 13.50 -22.99
CA VAL A 194 -1.10 14.01 -21.75
C VAL A 194 -2.37 14.80 -22.02
N GLU A 195 -3.49 14.36 -21.47
CA GLU A 195 -4.78 15.07 -21.57
C GLU A 195 -5.24 15.48 -20.16
N PRO A 196 -5.09 16.77 -19.77
CA PRO A 196 -5.59 17.25 -18.49
C PRO A 196 -7.11 17.43 -18.55
N THR A 197 -7.80 16.91 -17.54
CA THR A 197 -9.25 17.10 -17.34
C THR A 197 -9.47 17.98 -16.12
N GLN A 198 -10.16 19.11 -16.28
CA GLN A 198 -10.55 19.96 -15.16
C GLN A 198 -11.66 19.30 -14.36
N VAL A 199 -11.45 19.15 -13.05
CA VAL A 199 -12.48 18.70 -12.11
C VAL A 199 -13.21 19.93 -11.57
N PRO A 200 -14.53 20.03 -11.74
CA PRO A 200 -15.31 21.14 -11.18
C PRO A 200 -15.32 21.13 -9.65
N GLY A 201 -15.41 22.30 -9.05
CA GLY A 201 -15.55 22.44 -7.60
C GLY A 201 -14.36 23.12 -6.90
N PRO A 202 -14.26 23.01 -5.58
CA PRO A 202 -13.18 23.61 -4.81
C PRO A 202 -11.85 22.93 -5.10
N LEU A 203 -10.75 23.60 -4.77
CA LEU A 203 -9.43 22.97 -4.80
C LEU A 203 -9.37 21.84 -3.78
N HIS A 204 -9.14 20.62 -4.24
CA HIS A 204 -9.15 19.42 -3.41
C HIS A 204 -7.78 19.09 -2.79
N ALA A 205 -6.68 19.38 -3.48
CA ALA A 205 -5.33 18.86 -3.18
C ALA A 205 -5.35 17.32 -3.09
N TYR A 206 -5.31 16.67 -4.25
CA TYR A 206 -5.39 15.21 -4.35
C TYR A 206 -4.12 14.55 -3.79
N VAL A 207 -4.28 13.74 -2.74
CA VAL A 207 -3.15 13.11 -2.05
C VAL A 207 -2.77 11.78 -2.70
N THR A 208 -3.70 10.85 -2.81
CA THR A 208 -3.43 9.55 -3.47
C THR A 208 -4.60 9.11 -4.32
N PHE A 209 -4.29 8.26 -5.29
CA PHE A 209 -5.25 7.55 -6.10
C PHE A 209 -5.27 6.06 -5.80
N GLY A 210 -6.48 5.47 -5.80
CA GLY A 210 -6.70 4.04 -5.85
C GLY A 210 -7.62 3.69 -7.01
N LEU A 211 -7.16 2.84 -7.92
CA LEU A 211 -7.98 2.32 -9.02
C LEU A 211 -8.76 1.10 -8.55
N SER A 212 -10.04 1.00 -8.94
CA SER A 212 -10.85 -0.19 -8.67
C SER A 212 -10.27 -1.43 -9.35
N PRO A 213 -10.50 -2.65 -8.82
CA PRO A 213 -9.95 -3.87 -9.39
C PRO A 213 -10.34 -4.13 -10.85
N ASP A 214 -11.48 -3.61 -11.28
CA ASP A 214 -11.98 -3.69 -12.65
C ASP A 214 -11.48 -2.55 -13.56
N GLY A 215 -10.68 -1.62 -13.04
CA GLY A 215 -10.14 -0.48 -13.77
C GLY A 215 -11.15 0.59 -14.19
N THR A 216 -12.41 0.50 -13.73
CA THR A 216 -13.49 1.38 -14.20
C THR A 216 -13.70 2.62 -13.33
N ARG A 217 -13.20 2.61 -12.10
CA ARG A 217 -13.39 3.68 -11.11
C ARG A 217 -12.07 4.06 -10.45
N LEU A 218 -11.90 5.35 -10.21
CA LEU A 218 -10.78 5.90 -9.48
C LEU A 218 -11.28 6.57 -8.20
N ALA A 219 -10.64 6.34 -7.09
CA ALA A 219 -10.90 7.02 -5.83
C ALA A 219 -9.71 7.90 -5.45
N ALA A 220 -9.98 9.11 -4.97
CA ALA A 220 -8.98 10.08 -4.57
C ALA A 220 -9.23 10.58 -3.16
N THR A 221 -8.24 10.48 -2.28
CA THR A 221 -8.24 11.20 -1.01
C THR A 221 -7.81 12.65 -1.21
N THR A 222 -8.38 13.55 -0.42
CA THR A 222 -8.11 14.99 -0.54
C THR A 222 -7.68 15.59 0.78
N GLN A 223 -6.77 16.56 0.72
CA GLN A 223 -6.25 17.23 1.92
C GLN A 223 -7.07 18.46 2.33
N LEU A 224 -7.44 19.31 1.36
CA LEU A 224 -8.07 20.60 1.67
C LEU A 224 -9.57 20.48 1.92
N THR A 225 -10.26 19.54 1.27
CA THR A 225 -11.72 19.40 1.38
C THR A 225 -12.16 18.28 2.29
N SER A 226 -11.22 17.52 2.86
CA SER A 226 -11.53 16.37 3.73
C SER A 226 -12.57 15.43 3.09
N SER A 227 -12.35 15.08 1.84
CA SER A 227 -13.28 14.29 1.03
C SER A 227 -12.59 13.06 0.44
N LEU A 228 -13.37 12.04 0.15
CA LEU A 228 -13.05 11.04 -0.84
C LEU A 228 -13.84 11.39 -2.11
N VAL A 229 -13.14 11.59 -3.22
CA VAL A 229 -13.74 11.88 -4.53
C VAL A 229 -13.62 10.64 -5.40
N GLY A 230 -14.73 10.19 -5.94
CA GLY A 230 -14.79 9.07 -6.86
C GLY A 230 -14.99 9.54 -8.29
N PHE A 231 -14.35 8.84 -9.22
CA PHE A 231 -14.44 9.10 -10.65
C PHE A 231 -14.81 7.83 -11.42
N ASP A 232 -15.64 7.98 -12.43
CA ASP A 232 -15.80 7.02 -13.51
C ASP A 232 -14.72 7.31 -14.56
N VAL A 233 -13.93 6.28 -14.91
CA VAL A 233 -12.81 6.40 -15.86
C VAL A 233 -12.96 5.53 -17.11
N ARG A 234 -14.13 4.90 -17.30
CA ARG A 234 -14.40 3.99 -18.44
C ARG A 234 -14.22 4.66 -19.80
N SER A 235 -14.57 5.94 -19.91
CA SER A 235 -14.41 6.71 -21.15
C SER A 235 -12.95 7.08 -21.44
N GLY A 236 -12.02 6.84 -20.51
CA GLY A 236 -10.66 7.35 -20.53
C GLY A 236 -10.52 8.76 -19.98
N LYS A 237 -11.63 9.46 -19.69
CA LYS A 237 -11.63 10.77 -19.02
C LYS A 237 -12.25 10.64 -17.63
N PRO A 238 -11.62 11.14 -16.57
CA PRO A 238 -12.20 11.12 -15.24
C PRO A 238 -13.46 11.97 -15.16
N VAL A 239 -14.59 11.38 -14.80
CA VAL A 239 -15.86 12.07 -14.56
C VAL A 239 -16.26 11.82 -13.11
N VAL A 240 -16.55 12.88 -12.34
CA VAL A 240 -16.96 12.74 -10.94
C VAL A 240 -18.18 11.84 -10.83
N ALA A 241 -18.05 10.75 -10.08
CA ALA A 241 -19.10 9.77 -9.82
C ALA A 241 -19.68 9.89 -8.41
N GLY A 242 -18.91 10.45 -7.48
CA GLY A 242 -19.35 10.64 -6.09
C GLY A 242 -18.35 11.45 -5.29
N VAL A 243 -18.85 12.15 -4.28
CA VAL A 243 -18.06 12.89 -3.30
C VAL A 243 -18.63 12.57 -1.92
N VAL A 244 -17.79 12.13 -1.01
CA VAL A 244 -18.18 11.86 0.37
C VAL A 244 -17.29 12.61 1.34
N GLN A 245 -17.89 13.34 2.28
CA GLN A 245 -17.16 13.99 3.36
C GLN A 245 -16.64 12.92 4.33
N VAL A 246 -15.38 13.01 4.67
CA VAL A 246 -14.69 12.06 5.53
C VAL A 246 -13.90 12.80 6.62
N LEU A 247 -13.27 12.06 7.51
CA LEU A 247 -12.38 12.64 8.51
C LEU A 247 -11.18 13.30 7.81
N PRO A 248 -10.63 14.40 8.41
CA PRO A 248 -9.54 15.15 7.81
C PRO A 248 -8.29 14.33 7.53
N PHE A 249 -7.56 14.75 6.50
CA PHE A 249 -6.27 14.20 6.10
C PHE A 249 -6.33 12.71 5.76
N GLY A 250 -7.18 12.36 4.77
CA GLY A 250 -7.12 11.07 4.11
C GLY A 250 -5.81 10.89 3.35
N TYR A 251 -5.12 9.76 3.58
CA TYR A 251 -3.87 9.41 2.89
C TYR A 251 -4.09 8.21 1.95
N GLN A 252 -3.14 7.29 1.86
CA GLN A 252 -3.19 6.21 0.88
C GLN A 252 -4.56 5.54 0.85
N VAL A 253 -5.15 5.47 -0.34
CA VAL A 253 -6.47 4.88 -0.58
C VAL A 253 -6.31 3.55 -1.32
N THR A 254 -7.07 2.55 -0.90
CA THR A 254 -7.10 1.23 -1.55
C THR A 254 -8.51 0.67 -1.62
N TRP A 255 -8.76 -0.15 -2.63
CA TRP A 255 -10.00 -0.87 -2.81
C TRP A 255 -9.88 -2.29 -2.27
N THR A 256 -10.99 -2.84 -1.76
CA THR A 256 -11.06 -4.29 -1.58
C THR A 256 -11.05 -5.01 -2.93
N PRO A 257 -10.51 -6.24 -3.01
CA PRO A 257 -10.44 -6.99 -4.27
C PRO A 257 -11.78 -7.25 -4.95
N ASP A 258 -12.88 -7.27 -4.19
CA ASP A 258 -14.24 -7.38 -4.70
C ASP A 258 -14.83 -6.05 -5.22
N GLY A 259 -14.10 -4.95 -5.09
CA GLY A 259 -14.50 -3.62 -5.52
C GLY A 259 -15.65 -2.98 -4.73
N ARG A 260 -16.01 -3.54 -3.55
CA ARG A 260 -17.18 -3.09 -2.77
C ARG A 260 -16.85 -2.04 -1.72
N SER A 261 -15.61 -2.01 -1.24
CA SER A 261 -15.19 -1.10 -0.18
C SER A 261 -13.90 -0.39 -0.53
N ILE A 262 -13.78 0.83 -0.04
CA ILE A 262 -12.60 1.69 -0.19
C ILE A 262 -12.10 2.03 1.21
N TRP A 263 -10.81 1.77 1.48
CA TRP A 263 -10.18 2.00 2.76
C TRP A 263 -9.07 3.04 2.66
N PHE A 264 -8.93 3.87 3.70
CA PHE A 264 -7.82 4.82 3.85
C PHE A 264 -7.63 5.24 5.30
N GLY A 265 -6.40 5.66 5.62
CA GLY A 265 -6.07 6.25 6.91
C GLY A 265 -6.43 7.74 6.96
N ASN A 266 -6.89 8.24 8.11
CA ASN A 266 -7.12 9.65 8.38
C ASN A 266 -6.10 10.12 9.41
N GLN A 267 -4.98 10.67 8.94
CA GLN A 267 -3.78 10.93 9.73
C GLN A 267 -4.08 11.73 11.00
N ARG A 268 -4.63 12.93 10.87
CA ARG A 268 -4.89 13.82 12.01
C ARG A 268 -6.01 13.36 12.95
N SER A 269 -6.81 12.41 12.49
CA SER A 269 -7.94 11.89 13.27
C SER A 269 -7.62 10.62 14.03
N GLY A 270 -6.43 10.05 13.84
CA GLY A 270 -6.05 8.76 14.44
C GLY A 270 -7.08 7.67 14.12
N ALA A 271 -7.49 7.57 12.84
CA ALA A 271 -8.57 6.69 12.44
C ALA A 271 -8.35 6.12 11.04
N ALA A 272 -9.00 5.00 10.74
CA ALA A 272 -9.16 4.48 9.40
C ALA A 272 -10.64 4.55 8.99
N THR A 273 -10.92 4.96 7.77
CA THR A 273 -12.29 5.07 7.23
C THR A 273 -12.51 4.01 6.16
N VAL A 274 -13.70 3.42 6.17
CA VAL A 274 -14.19 2.55 5.09
C VAL A 274 -15.44 3.18 4.46
N VAL A 275 -15.43 3.24 3.13
CA VAL A 275 -16.50 3.80 2.30
C VAL A 275 -17.09 2.69 1.44
N ASP A 276 -18.43 2.70 1.29
CA ASP A 276 -19.13 1.87 0.32
C ASP A 276 -18.89 2.40 -1.10
N ALA A 277 -18.36 1.56 -1.95
CA ALA A 277 -17.94 1.96 -3.30
C ALA A 277 -19.10 2.12 -4.29
N ALA A 278 -20.28 1.57 -4.00
CA ALA A 278 -21.44 1.70 -4.86
C ALA A 278 -22.24 2.97 -4.55
N THR A 279 -22.36 3.30 -3.27
CA THR A 279 -23.18 4.43 -2.80
C THR A 279 -22.38 5.68 -2.45
N TRP A 280 -21.05 5.57 -2.37
CA TRP A 280 -20.16 6.63 -1.90
C TRP A 280 -20.56 7.14 -0.50
N THR A 281 -20.82 6.23 0.42
CA THR A 281 -21.18 6.56 1.81
C THR A 281 -20.19 5.94 2.79
N VAL A 282 -19.94 6.61 3.90
CA VAL A 282 -19.10 6.06 4.98
C VAL A 282 -19.78 4.86 5.61
N ARG A 283 -19.20 3.67 5.51
CA ARG A 283 -19.66 2.42 6.15
C ARG A 283 -19.19 2.31 7.60
N GLY A 284 -18.11 2.96 7.94
CA GLY A 284 -17.56 2.94 9.28
C GLY A 284 -16.22 3.64 9.44
N VAL A 285 -15.87 3.86 10.69
CA VAL A 285 -14.61 4.42 11.12
C VAL A 285 -14.04 3.52 12.19
N VAL A 286 -12.79 3.08 12.00
CA VAL A 286 -12.03 2.29 12.97
C VAL A 286 -11.10 3.23 13.73
N ARG A 287 -11.09 3.13 15.06
CA ARG A 287 -10.19 3.86 15.95
C ARG A 287 -9.45 2.87 16.84
N ASP A 288 -8.15 3.07 16.97
CA ASP A 288 -7.30 2.27 17.83
C ASP A 288 -6.12 3.11 18.32
N SER A 289 -5.60 2.79 19.49
CA SER A 289 -4.41 3.46 20.04
C SER A 289 -3.14 3.27 19.19
N ALA A 290 -3.13 2.25 18.32
CA ALA A 290 -2.06 2.03 17.35
C ALA A 290 -2.09 3.02 16.17
N PHE A 291 -3.17 3.78 15.98
CA PHE A 291 -3.32 4.73 14.88
C PHE A 291 -2.76 6.11 15.23
N ALA A 292 -1.50 6.15 15.59
CA ALA A 292 -0.79 7.42 15.74
C ALA A 292 -0.35 7.93 14.34
N GLU A 293 -1.17 8.80 13.76
CA GLU A 293 -1.02 9.33 12.40
C GLU A 293 -1.02 8.23 11.31
N PRO A 294 -2.17 7.52 11.09
CA PRO A 294 -2.27 6.49 10.07
C PRO A 294 -2.09 7.05 8.66
N HIS A 295 -1.27 6.39 7.87
CA HIS A 295 -0.83 6.89 6.57
C HIS A 295 -1.02 5.87 5.44
N GLY A 296 -0.31 4.74 5.47
CA GLY A 296 -0.37 3.71 4.45
C GLY A 296 -1.52 2.72 4.68
N VAL A 297 -2.14 2.27 3.59
CA VAL A 297 -3.22 1.27 3.63
C VAL A 297 -3.05 0.27 2.50
N ALA A 298 -3.17 -1.01 2.84
CA ALA A 298 -3.28 -2.10 1.87
C ALA A 298 -4.39 -3.07 2.30
N VAL A 299 -4.87 -3.88 1.37
CA VAL A 299 -5.86 -4.94 1.63
C VAL A 299 -5.32 -6.26 1.12
N SER A 300 -5.44 -7.33 1.91
CA SER A 300 -5.04 -8.67 1.48
C SER A 300 -5.77 -9.10 0.22
N ARG A 301 -5.16 -9.99 -0.56
CA ARG A 301 -5.72 -10.44 -1.85
C ARG A 301 -7.06 -11.16 -1.71
N ASP A 302 -7.33 -11.77 -0.57
CA ASP A 302 -8.63 -12.37 -0.25
C ASP A 302 -9.67 -11.38 0.30
N GLY A 303 -9.26 -10.10 0.48
CA GLY A 303 -10.12 -9.03 0.98
C GLY A 303 -10.40 -9.06 2.48
N ARG A 304 -9.85 -10.02 3.24
CA ARG A 304 -10.19 -10.25 4.66
C ARG A 304 -9.39 -9.44 5.65
N THR A 305 -8.20 -9.00 5.26
CA THR A 305 -7.31 -8.24 6.14
C THR A 305 -6.99 -6.88 5.54
N VAL A 306 -7.18 -5.84 6.32
CA VAL A 306 -6.73 -4.48 6.01
C VAL A 306 -5.50 -4.17 6.87
N TYR A 307 -4.48 -3.61 6.23
CA TYR A 307 -3.23 -3.22 6.86
C TYR A 307 -3.15 -1.70 6.91
N ILE A 308 -2.82 -1.16 8.08
CA ILE A 308 -2.67 0.30 8.28
C ILE A 308 -1.31 0.55 8.91
N SER A 309 -0.44 1.28 8.20
CA SER A 309 0.77 1.82 8.81
C SER A 309 0.50 3.16 9.50
N SER A 310 1.22 3.44 10.57
CA SER A 310 1.11 4.70 11.30
C SER A 310 2.50 5.21 11.65
N HIS A 311 2.67 6.52 11.61
CA HIS A 311 3.97 7.16 11.85
C HIS A 311 4.54 6.90 13.24
N GLY A 312 3.66 6.67 14.23
CA GLY A 312 4.08 6.49 15.62
C GLY A 312 4.43 7.80 16.32
N LEU A 313 4.06 8.93 15.76
CA LEU A 313 4.20 10.23 16.41
C LEU A 313 3.14 10.34 17.50
N GLN A 314 3.56 10.56 18.75
CA GLN A 314 2.62 11.03 19.77
C GLN A 314 2.29 12.49 19.47
N THR A 315 1.04 12.74 19.10
CA THR A 315 0.52 14.09 18.94
C THR A 315 0.46 14.78 20.32
N GLY A 316 1.54 15.46 20.69
CA GLY A 316 1.43 16.58 21.60
C GLY A 316 0.77 17.75 20.87
N PRO A 317 0.24 18.79 21.55
CA PRO A 317 -0.26 19.97 20.89
C PRO A 317 0.89 20.62 20.12
N SER A 318 0.98 20.32 18.82
CA SER A 318 1.91 20.99 17.92
C SER A 318 1.32 22.36 17.61
N THR A 319 1.99 23.42 18.03
CA THR A 319 1.71 24.76 17.53
C THR A 319 2.03 24.74 16.03
N PRO A 320 1.05 24.92 15.11
CA PRO A 320 1.33 24.93 13.68
C PRO A 320 2.35 26.03 13.38
N THR A 321 3.45 25.71 12.75
CA THR A 321 4.34 26.71 12.19
C THR A 321 3.79 27.20 10.84
N PRO A 322 4.10 28.41 10.36
CA PRO A 322 3.68 28.89 9.04
C PRO A 322 4.12 27.98 7.88
N ALA A 323 5.21 27.23 8.03
CA ALA A 323 5.63 26.19 7.09
C ALA A 323 4.66 25.00 7.07
N ASP A 324 3.95 24.72 8.15
CA ASP A 324 2.98 23.63 8.28
C ASP A 324 1.70 23.89 7.47
N THR A 325 1.41 25.13 7.11
CA THR A 325 0.16 25.49 6.41
C THR A 325 0.21 25.31 4.91
N MET A 326 1.40 25.31 4.29
CA MET A 326 1.51 25.18 2.83
C MET A 326 2.19 23.88 2.33
N HIS A 327 3.06 23.29 3.14
CA HIS A 327 3.85 22.11 2.79
C HIS A 327 3.99 21.14 3.94
N GLY A 328 3.94 21.63 5.16
CA GLY A 328 4.15 20.91 6.37
C GLY A 328 3.06 19.88 6.69
N GLY A 329 1.88 20.01 6.10
CA GLY A 329 0.76 19.11 6.37
C GLY A 329 1.02 17.64 6.01
N MET A 330 1.91 17.34 5.06
CA MET A 330 2.25 15.98 4.70
C MET A 330 3.44 15.42 5.49
N HIS A 331 4.31 16.29 6.01
CA HIS A 331 5.51 15.90 6.74
C HIS A 331 5.80 16.77 7.98
N ALA A 332 4.85 17.58 8.42
CA ALA A 332 4.93 18.46 9.59
C ALA A 332 4.95 17.66 10.89
N GLY A 333 5.90 16.88 11.09
CA GLY A 333 6.11 16.04 12.27
C GLY A 333 7.50 15.43 12.27
N GLU A 334 8.38 15.91 11.38
CA GLU A 334 9.77 15.45 11.32
C GLU A 334 10.57 15.74 12.60
N GLY A 335 10.01 16.52 13.54
CA GLY A 335 10.52 16.76 14.87
C GLY A 335 10.32 15.54 15.77
N ALA A 336 11.37 14.77 15.96
CA ALA A 336 11.54 13.78 17.02
C ALA A 336 10.34 12.83 17.23
N ALA A 337 10.11 11.90 16.29
CA ALA A 337 9.28 10.72 16.56
C ALA A 337 9.87 9.98 17.77
N ARG A 338 9.23 10.12 18.94
CA ARG A 338 9.68 9.49 20.19
C ARG A 338 9.34 8.00 20.28
N GLY A 339 8.64 7.43 19.27
CA GLY A 339 8.27 6.03 19.20
C GLY A 339 8.49 5.44 17.81
N GLY A 340 8.61 4.13 17.72
CA GLY A 340 8.58 3.40 16.45
C GLY A 340 7.21 3.52 15.80
N GLY A 341 7.14 3.39 14.47
CA GLY A 341 5.90 3.24 13.73
C GLY A 341 5.17 1.94 14.08
N THR A 342 3.92 1.85 13.67
CA THR A 342 3.10 0.65 13.85
C THR A 342 2.50 0.20 12.52
N LEU A 343 2.25 -1.09 12.41
CA LEU A 343 1.41 -1.70 11.40
C LEU A 343 0.28 -2.44 12.10
N ALA A 344 -0.96 -2.04 11.86
CA ALA A 344 -2.14 -2.72 12.37
C ALA A 344 -2.72 -3.66 11.31
N LEU A 345 -3.10 -4.86 11.70
CA LEU A 345 -3.86 -5.84 10.94
C LEU A 345 -5.31 -5.81 11.42
N ILE A 346 -6.23 -5.49 10.54
CA ILE A 346 -7.65 -5.28 10.83
C ILE A 346 -8.45 -6.34 10.09
N ASP A 347 -9.43 -6.91 10.75
CA ASP A 347 -10.44 -7.73 10.08
C ASP A 347 -11.37 -6.84 9.25
N ALA A 348 -11.46 -7.09 7.96
CA ALA A 348 -12.18 -6.22 7.03
C ALA A 348 -13.70 -6.20 7.27
N ASP A 349 -14.27 -7.30 7.72
CA ASP A 349 -15.71 -7.45 7.95
C ASP A 349 -16.14 -6.88 9.30
N THR A 350 -15.45 -7.31 10.37
CA THR A 350 -15.77 -6.90 11.74
C THR A 350 -15.16 -5.55 12.11
N ARG A 351 -14.13 -5.10 11.38
CA ARG A 351 -13.33 -3.89 11.64
C ARG A 351 -12.55 -3.96 12.96
N ALA A 352 -12.37 -5.12 13.51
CA ALA A 352 -11.58 -5.33 14.72
C ALA A 352 -10.08 -5.32 14.40
N VAL A 353 -9.29 -4.58 15.18
CA VAL A 353 -7.83 -4.67 15.14
C VAL A 353 -7.42 -6.00 15.75
N ARG A 354 -6.84 -6.90 14.93
CA ARG A 354 -6.45 -8.25 15.35
C ARG A 354 -5.02 -8.32 15.85
N LYS A 355 -4.16 -7.48 15.29
CA LYS A 355 -2.73 -7.47 15.62
C LYS A 355 -2.14 -6.10 15.36
N VAL A 356 -1.21 -5.70 16.20
CA VAL A 356 -0.37 -4.52 16.00
C VAL A 356 1.09 -4.97 16.04
N VAL A 357 1.85 -4.55 15.05
CA VAL A 357 3.28 -4.87 14.90
C VAL A 357 4.08 -3.57 14.95
N ARG A 358 5.17 -3.56 15.69
CA ARG A 358 6.11 -2.44 15.65
C ARG A 358 6.96 -2.51 14.38
N VAL A 359 7.10 -1.37 13.72
CA VAL A 359 7.97 -1.17 12.56
C VAL A 359 8.90 0.01 12.83
N GLY A 360 9.70 0.43 11.85
CA GLY A 360 10.59 1.57 12.02
C GLY A 360 9.85 2.90 12.16
N ARG A 361 10.61 3.98 12.47
CA ARG A 361 10.06 5.31 12.71
C ARG A 361 9.51 5.96 11.44
N PHE A 362 8.38 6.62 11.59
CA PHE A 362 7.67 7.30 10.51
C PHE A 362 7.31 6.34 9.37
N ALA A 363 6.56 5.28 9.72
CA ALA A 363 6.07 4.32 8.74
C ALA A 363 5.03 4.97 7.83
N VAL A 364 5.24 4.90 6.52
CA VAL A 364 4.44 5.59 5.50
C VAL A 364 3.66 4.60 4.64
N ALA A 365 3.79 4.65 3.33
CA ALA A 365 3.05 3.81 2.39
C ALA A 365 3.17 2.30 2.69
N ILE A 366 2.26 1.51 2.13
CA ILE A 366 2.32 0.04 2.16
C ILE A 366 2.03 -0.49 0.78
N ASP A 367 2.71 -1.58 0.39
CA ASP A 367 2.31 -2.39 -0.75
C ASP A 367 2.51 -3.88 -0.49
N LEU A 368 1.84 -4.69 -1.31
CA LEU A 368 1.81 -6.15 -1.25
C LEU A 368 2.48 -6.76 -2.49
N GLY A 369 3.48 -7.61 -2.29
CA GLY A 369 4.11 -8.39 -3.35
C GLY A 369 4.14 -9.88 -3.04
N GLY A 370 4.27 -10.72 -4.06
CA GLY A 370 4.38 -12.16 -3.93
C GLY A 370 3.17 -12.92 -4.45
N ALA A 371 3.42 -14.11 -5.02
CA ALA A 371 2.38 -15.04 -5.41
C ALA A 371 1.78 -15.75 -4.18
N ARG A 372 0.52 -16.20 -4.33
CA ARG A 372 -0.07 -17.15 -3.37
C ARG A 372 0.59 -18.51 -3.52
#